data_1207fe1cf6217483436c5b9454ad5663
#
_entry.id   1207fe1cf6217483436c5b9454ad5663
#
_cell.length_a   1.000
_cell.length_b   1.000
_cell.length_c   1.000
_cell.angle_alpha   90.00
_cell.angle_beta   90.00
_cell.angle_gamma   90.00
#
_symmetry.space_group_name_H-M   'P 1'
#
loop_
_entity.id
_entity.type
_entity.pdbx_description
1 polymer ?
#
loop_
_entity_poly.entity_id
_entity_poly.type
_entity_poly.pdbx_seq_one_letter_code
_entity_poly.pdbx_strand_id
1 'polypeptide(L)'
;VKTFIDIQKITINSLRKYEKLVSDIPVVVACSGGPDSTALLHILTNTNYLKTTNLIVAHLNHDFRGQEAEDDAEFVKNMASDWNLAYRIGRADPLSYQNEKGISSFEQAARELRYTFLRDVARDVGARSVILGHTVDDLAETVLGHIIRGTGLQGLIGMEVCSNWPFPYDEEEIMIIRPMLEIAKSETESYCAELGVEFRRDTGNYSHRFTRNRIRHSLLPELAIGYNPGIKDALVRLSRIASENLEFIE
;
A
#
# COMPACT_ATOMS: atom_id res chain seq x y z
N VAL A 1 19.40 -1.32 11.09
CA VAL A 1 18.04 -0.81 11.33
C VAL A 1 18.05 0.68 11.05
N LYS A 2 17.15 1.16 10.20
CA LYS A 2 17.01 2.59 9.87
C LYS A 2 16.41 3.34 11.07
N THR A 3 16.89 4.56 11.33
CA THR A 3 16.28 5.45 12.32
C THR A 3 14.96 6.03 11.78
N PHE A 4 14.11 6.58 12.65
CA PHE A 4 12.88 7.26 12.20
C PHE A 4 13.17 8.41 11.23
N ILE A 5 14.31 9.13 11.41
CA ILE A 5 14.76 10.20 10.50
C ILE A 5 15.11 9.63 9.12
N ASP A 6 15.75 8.46 9.06
CA ASP A 6 16.08 7.81 7.79
C ASP A 6 14.82 7.40 7.04
N ILE A 7 13.84 6.84 7.75
CA ILE A 7 12.54 6.44 7.18
C ILE A 7 11.83 7.64 6.58
N GLN A 8 11.76 8.76 7.32
CA GLN A 8 11.19 10.02 6.82
C GLN A 8 11.92 10.50 5.56
N LYS A 9 13.26 10.56 5.58
CA LYS A 9 14.06 10.99 4.44
C LYS A 9 13.86 10.13 3.21
N ILE A 10 13.86 8.80 3.35
CA ILE A 10 13.64 7.86 2.24
C ILE A 10 12.27 8.12 1.63
N THR A 11 11.21 8.18 2.45
CA THR A 11 9.84 8.42 2.00
C THR A 11 9.71 9.74 1.24
N ILE A 12 10.23 10.84 1.79
CA ILE A 12 10.16 12.15 1.16
C ILE A 12 11.00 12.24 -0.10
N ASN A 13 12.22 11.68 -0.12
CA ASN A 13 13.06 11.67 -1.31
C ASN A 13 12.42 10.87 -2.46
N SER A 14 11.70 9.80 -2.14
CA SER A 14 10.93 9.03 -3.11
C SER A 14 9.80 9.88 -3.71
N LEU A 15 9.07 10.66 -2.90
CA LEU A 15 8.00 11.55 -3.37
C LEU A 15 8.50 12.74 -4.20
N ARG A 16 9.68 13.30 -3.88
CA ARG A 16 10.26 14.42 -4.62
C ARG A 16 10.43 14.15 -6.11
N LYS A 17 10.66 12.90 -6.49
CA LYS A 17 10.74 12.51 -7.91
C LYS A 17 9.41 12.74 -8.66
N TYR A 18 8.31 12.81 -7.93
CA TYR A 18 6.93 12.93 -8.45
C TYR A 18 6.24 14.21 -7.94
N GLU A 19 6.99 15.25 -7.66
CA GLU A 19 6.51 16.50 -7.08
C GLU A 19 5.30 17.09 -7.83
N LYS A 20 5.31 17.04 -9.15
CA LYS A 20 4.20 17.52 -10.00
C LYS A 20 2.86 16.80 -9.76
N LEU A 21 2.88 15.62 -9.14
CA LEU A 21 1.70 14.81 -8.84
C LEU A 21 1.20 14.98 -7.40
N VAL A 22 1.95 15.69 -6.55
CA VAL A 22 1.66 15.79 -5.12
C VAL A 22 1.73 17.20 -4.54
N SER A 23 2.41 18.14 -5.21
CA SER A 23 2.56 19.51 -4.70
C SER A 23 1.40 20.40 -5.16
N ASP A 24 0.91 21.21 -4.22
CA ASP A 24 -0.14 22.23 -4.42
C ASP A 24 -1.49 21.75 -4.96
N ILE A 25 -1.71 20.44 -4.99
CA ILE A 25 -2.97 19.79 -5.39
C ILE A 25 -3.41 18.81 -4.30
N PRO A 26 -4.69 18.45 -4.24
CA PRO A 26 -5.16 17.38 -3.35
C PRO A 26 -4.45 16.06 -3.63
N VAL A 27 -4.17 15.31 -2.56
CA VAL A 27 -3.51 14.01 -2.60
C VAL A 27 -4.29 13.04 -1.73
N VAL A 28 -4.70 11.90 -2.29
CA VAL A 28 -5.38 10.86 -1.53
C VAL A 28 -4.34 9.92 -0.92
N VAL A 29 -4.44 9.70 0.39
CA VAL A 29 -3.61 8.74 1.12
C VAL A 29 -4.48 7.58 1.56
N ALA A 30 -4.24 6.41 1.01
CA ALA A 30 -4.96 5.21 1.42
C ALA A 30 -4.47 4.74 2.79
N CYS A 31 -5.36 4.69 3.76
CA CYS A 31 -5.05 4.31 5.13
C CYS A 31 -5.92 3.14 5.58
N SER A 32 -5.28 2.02 5.92
CA SER A 32 -5.95 0.85 6.50
C SER A 32 -6.01 0.88 8.03
N GLY A 33 -5.30 1.81 8.67
CA GLY A 33 -5.08 1.82 10.12
C GLY A 33 -3.92 0.94 10.58
N GLY A 34 -3.38 0.09 9.70
CA GLY A 34 -2.20 -0.73 10.00
C GLY A 34 -0.88 0.08 10.04
N PRO A 35 0.22 -0.49 10.57
CA PRO A 35 1.45 0.25 10.85
C PRO A 35 2.02 0.97 9.63
N ASP A 36 2.01 0.33 8.47
CA ASP A 36 2.61 0.87 7.24
C ASP A 36 1.87 2.13 6.76
N SER A 37 0.55 2.05 6.67
CA SER A 37 -0.28 3.19 6.23
C SER A 37 -0.32 4.32 7.26
N THR A 38 -0.27 3.97 8.55
CA THR A 38 -0.24 4.94 9.65
C THR A 38 1.11 5.65 9.71
N ALA A 39 2.24 4.92 9.59
CA ALA A 39 3.57 5.51 9.50
C ALA A 39 3.67 6.46 8.30
N LEU A 40 3.19 6.04 7.12
CA LEU A 40 3.16 6.88 5.93
C LEU A 40 2.40 8.19 6.19
N LEU A 41 1.17 8.09 6.70
CA LEU A 41 0.34 9.26 6.96
C LEU A 41 0.99 10.20 7.99
N HIS A 42 1.58 9.65 9.06
CA HIS A 42 2.31 10.42 10.06
C HIS A 42 3.51 11.15 9.45
N ILE A 43 4.29 10.49 8.58
CA ILE A 43 5.41 11.11 7.88
C ILE A 43 4.94 12.29 7.02
N LEU A 44 3.89 12.10 6.23
CA LEU A 44 3.35 13.13 5.34
C LEU A 44 2.83 14.34 6.11
N THR A 45 2.24 14.13 7.29
CA THR A 45 1.68 15.18 8.14
C THR A 45 2.77 15.97 8.87
N ASN A 46 3.85 15.30 9.32
CA ASN A 46 4.82 15.90 10.26
C ASN A 46 6.11 16.41 9.60
N THR A 47 6.35 16.13 8.31
CA THR A 47 7.58 16.57 7.61
C THR A 47 7.45 17.94 6.92
N ASN A 48 6.27 18.55 6.93
CA ASN A 48 5.96 19.79 6.22
C ASN A 48 6.32 19.75 4.70
N TYR A 49 6.47 18.55 4.14
CA TYR A 49 6.74 18.39 2.72
C TYR A 49 5.48 18.63 1.87
N LEU A 50 4.35 18.12 2.32
CA LEU A 50 3.04 18.41 1.74
C LEU A 50 2.22 19.27 2.71
N LYS A 51 1.38 20.13 2.16
CA LYS A 51 0.41 20.88 2.98
C LYS A 51 -0.63 19.89 3.53
N THR A 52 -0.84 19.89 4.84
CA THR A 52 -1.83 19.00 5.48
C THR A 52 -3.25 19.23 4.94
N THR A 53 -3.56 20.45 4.52
CA THR A 53 -4.84 20.82 3.87
C THR A 53 -5.06 20.12 2.53
N ASN A 54 -4.01 19.61 1.89
CA ASN A 54 -4.08 18.89 0.63
C ASN A 54 -4.15 17.37 0.83
N LEU A 55 -3.95 16.86 2.07
CA LEU A 55 -4.00 15.43 2.36
C LEU A 55 -5.45 14.99 2.65
N ILE A 56 -5.92 14.01 1.91
CA ILE A 56 -7.22 13.37 2.10
C ILE A 56 -7.00 11.90 2.46
N VAL A 57 -7.31 11.54 3.68
CA VAL A 57 -7.26 10.16 4.16
C VAL A 57 -8.42 9.38 3.58
N ALA A 58 -8.15 8.25 2.91
CA ALA A 58 -9.18 7.39 2.35
C ALA A 58 -9.09 5.98 2.94
N HIS A 59 -10.18 5.51 3.54
CA HIS A 59 -10.32 4.18 4.11
C HIS A 59 -11.56 3.48 3.55
N LEU A 60 -11.41 2.24 3.09
CA LEU A 60 -12.51 1.39 2.68
C LEU A 60 -12.72 0.27 3.69
N ASN A 61 -13.87 0.30 4.38
CA ASN A 61 -14.34 -0.82 5.18
C ASN A 61 -14.90 -1.90 4.24
N HIS A 62 -14.30 -3.09 4.26
CA HIS A 62 -14.72 -4.21 3.41
C HIS A 62 -15.87 -5.03 3.98
N ASP A 63 -16.47 -4.63 5.10
CA ASP A 63 -17.63 -5.27 5.76
C ASP A 63 -17.52 -6.80 5.99
N PHE A 64 -16.31 -7.34 5.82
CA PHE A 64 -16.07 -8.80 5.89
C PHE A 64 -15.80 -9.30 7.31
N ARG A 65 -15.30 -8.40 8.20
CA ARG A 65 -14.90 -8.72 9.57
C ARG A 65 -15.88 -8.20 10.63
N GLY A 66 -17.09 -7.80 10.20
CA GLY A 66 -18.12 -7.30 11.12
C GLY A 66 -17.60 -6.15 12.00
N GLN A 67 -17.69 -6.30 13.33
CA GLN A 67 -17.31 -5.26 14.28
C GLN A 67 -15.85 -4.81 14.16
N GLU A 68 -14.91 -5.72 13.89
CA GLU A 68 -13.49 -5.34 13.72
C GLU A 68 -13.29 -4.35 12.57
N ALA A 69 -14.02 -4.51 11.48
CA ALA A 69 -13.94 -3.61 10.34
C ALA A 69 -14.54 -2.22 10.63
N GLU A 70 -15.59 -2.17 11.48
CA GLU A 70 -16.14 -0.90 11.99
C GLU A 70 -15.14 -0.21 12.91
N ASP A 71 -14.53 -0.96 13.84
CA ASP A 71 -13.53 -0.44 14.78
C ASP A 71 -12.30 0.12 14.03
N ASP A 72 -11.87 -0.53 12.94
CA ASP A 72 -10.79 -0.05 12.08
C ASP A 72 -11.16 1.25 11.35
N ALA A 73 -12.39 1.34 10.84
CA ALA A 73 -12.90 2.55 10.19
C ALA A 73 -13.00 3.72 11.17
N GLU A 74 -13.51 3.46 12.39
CA GLU A 74 -13.59 4.47 13.45
C GLU A 74 -12.21 4.92 13.90
N PHE A 75 -11.26 3.99 14.06
CA PHE A 75 -9.87 4.31 14.38
C PHE A 75 -9.26 5.26 13.35
N VAL A 76 -9.38 4.95 12.05
CA VAL A 76 -8.84 5.81 10.98
C VAL A 76 -9.51 7.18 10.97
N LYS A 77 -10.84 7.23 11.19
CA LYS A 77 -11.59 8.48 11.28
C LYS A 77 -11.12 9.36 12.44
N ASN A 78 -10.96 8.77 13.63
CA ASN A 78 -10.52 9.49 14.83
C ASN A 78 -9.09 10.00 14.65
N MET A 79 -8.17 9.15 14.19
CA MET A 79 -6.79 9.53 13.88
C MET A 79 -6.72 10.70 12.87
N ALA A 80 -7.49 10.64 11.78
CA ALA A 80 -7.53 11.72 10.80
C ALA A 80 -8.06 13.02 11.41
N SER A 81 -9.10 12.94 12.25
CA SER A 81 -9.66 14.09 12.95
C SER A 81 -8.67 14.71 13.94
N ASP A 82 -7.97 13.90 14.74
CA ASP A 82 -6.96 14.34 15.71
C ASP A 82 -5.77 15.03 15.02
N TRP A 83 -5.43 14.59 13.81
CA TRP A 83 -4.38 15.21 12.99
C TRP A 83 -4.88 16.34 12.08
N ASN A 84 -6.13 16.76 12.22
CA ASN A 84 -6.79 17.81 11.42
C ASN A 84 -6.71 17.54 9.91
N LEU A 85 -6.89 16.28 9.49
CA LEU A 85 -6.89 15.86 8.09
C LEU A 85 -8.32 15.66 7.59
N ALA A 86 -8.56 16.03 6.33
CA ALA A 86 -9.78 15.62 5.63
C ALA A 86 -9.78 14.10 5.43
N TYR A 87 -10.95 13.46 5.54
CA TYR A 87 -11.07 12.02 5.34
C TYR A 87 -12.30 11.61 4.54
N ARG A 88 -12.24 10.43 3.94
CA ARG A 88 -13.33 9.73 3.26
C ARG A 88 -13.33 8.28 3.73
N ILE A 89 -14.45 7.86 4.32
CA ILE A 89 -14.66 6.46 4.72
C ILE A 89 -15.72 5.88 3.79
N GLY A 90 -15.37 4.80 3.10
CA GLY A 90 -16.28 4.02 2.26
C GLY A 90 -16.60 2.67 2.88
N ARG A 91 -17.66 2.01 2.36
CA ARG A 91 -18.03 0.64 2.72
C ARG A 91 -18.30 -0.12 1.43
N ALA A 92 -17.84 -1.36 1.37
CA ALA A 92 -18.11 -2.25 0.24
C ALA A 92 -18.13 -3.71 0.70
N ASP A 93 -18.97 -4.51 0.05
CA ASP A 93 -19.06 -5.96 0.27
C ASP A 93 -18.37 -6.72 -0.88
N PRO A 94 -17.15 -7.25 -0.64
CA PRO A 94 -16.42 -8.00 -1.66
C PRO A 94 -17.11 -9.31 -2.07
N LEU A 95 -17.91 -9.93 -1.18
CA LEU A 95 -18.62 -11.17 -1.51
C LEU A 95 -19.74 -10.92 -2.51
N SER A 96 -20.55 -9.90 -2.26
CA SER A 96 -21.60 -9.48 -3.21
C SER A 96 -20.99 -9.08 -4.55
N TYR A 97 -19.92 -8.28 -4.53
CA TYR A 97 -19.23 -7.85 -5.74
C TYR A 97 -18.60 -9.02 -6.53
N GLN A 98 -17.99 -9.97 -5.80
CA GLN A 98 -17.42 -11.19 -6.39
C GLN A 98 -18.48 -11.99 -7.15
N ASN A 99 -19.66 -12.19 -6.53
CA ASN A 99 -20.77 -12.93 -7.12
C ASN A 99 -21.35 -12.20 -8.35
N GLU A 100 -21.58 -10.89 -8.25
CA GLU A 100 -22.11 -10.07 -9.33
C GLU A 100 -21.20 -10.06 -10.57
N LYS A 101 -19.90 -9.92 -10.36
CA LYS A 101 -18.91 -9.84 -11.44
C LYS A 101 -18.36 -11.19 -11.90
N GLY A 102 -18.70 -12.27 -11.25
CA GLY A 102 -18.15 -13.60 -11.55
C GLY A 102 -16.64 -13.72 -11.30
N ILE A 103 -16.10 -12.96 -10.36
CA ILE A 103 -14.67 -12.96 -10.03
C ILE A 103 -14.34 -14.21 -9.21
N SER A 104 -13.33 -14.97 -9.61
CA SER A 104 -12.98 -16.24 -8.95
C SER A 104 -12.33 -16.06 -7.58
N SER A 105 -11.70 -14.91 -7.31
CA SER A 105 -10.93 -14.64 -6.08
C SER A 105 -11.54 -13.51 -5.26
N PHE A 106 -11.81 -13.78 -3.99
CA PHE A 106 -12.21 -12.77 -3.01
C PHE A 106 -11.16 -11.65 -2.86
N GLU A 107 -9.85 -12.03 -2.86
CA GLU A 107 -8.77 -11.03 -2.78
C GLU A 107 -8.80 -10.07 -3.98
N GLN A 108 -9.09 -10.59 -5.17
CA GLN A 108 -9.22 -9.78 -6.37
C GLN A 108 -10.43 -8.84 -6.27
N ALA A 109 -11.59 -9.36 -5.87
CA ALA A 109 -12.80 -8.56 -5.68
C ALA A 109 -12.60 -7.42 -4.66
N ALA A 110 -12.02 -7.73 -3.50
CA ALA A 110 -11.68 -6.74 -2.47
C ALA A 110 -10.66 -5.69 -2.97
N ARG A 111 -9.69 -6.14 -3.77
CA ARG A 111 -8.70 -5.24 -4.40
C ARG A 111 -9.37 -4.31 -5.41
N GLU A 112 -10.21 -4.81 -6.30
CA GLU A 112 -10.92 -4.00 -7.30
C GLU A 112 -11.80 -2.95 -6.63
N LEU A 113 -12.60 -3.34 -5.64
CA LEU A 113 -13.43 -2.41 -4.86
C LEU A 113 -12.62 -1.31 -4.18
N ARG A 114 -11.48 -1.68 -3.57
CA ARG A 114 -10.61 -0.70 -2.93
C ARG A 114 -10.05 0.31 -3.93
N TYR A 115 -9.58 -0.15 -5.08
CA TYR A 115 -9.06 0.77 -6.09
C TYR A 115 -10.17 1.62 -6.70
N THR A 116 -11.35 1.06 -6.95
CA THR A 116 -12.52 1.83 -7.41
C THR A 116 -12.86 2.95 -6.43
N PHE A 117 -12.97 2.64 -5.14
CA PHE A 117 -13.21 3.63 -4.10
C PHE A 117 -12.14 4.74 -4.06
N LEU A 118 -10.85 4.35 -4.07
CA LEU A 118 -9.75 5.31 -4.03
C LEU A 118 -9.74 6.24 -5.25
N ARG A 119 -10.05 5.71 -6.44
CA ARG A 119 -10.20 6.49 -7.65
C ARG A 119 -11.36 7.49 -7.53
N ASP A 120 -12.52 7.02 -7.07
CA ASP A 120 -13.70 7.87 -6.94
C ASP A 120 -13.44 9.01 -5.96
N VAL A 121 -12.78 8.74 -4.85
CA VAL A 121 -12.32 9.78 -3.91
C VAL A 121 -11.34 10.73 -4.59
N ALA A 122 -10.37 10.23 -5.36
CA ALA A 122 -9.38 11.09 -6.03
C ALA A 122 -10.06 12.03 -7.05
N ARG A 123 -11.01 11.52 -7.82
CA ARG A 123 -11.80 12.33 -8.77
C ARG A 123 -12.63 13.40 -8.05
N ASP A 124 -13.33 13.03 -7.00
CA ASP A 124 -14.19 13.94 -6.22
C ASP A 124 -13.42 15.15 -5.67
N VAL A 125 -12.15 14.94 -5.29
CA VAL A 125 -11.31 16.00 -4.71
C VAL A 125 -10.36 16.64 -5.73
N GLY A 126 -10.35 16.20 -6.98
CA GLY A 126 -9.43 16.68 -8.01
C GLY A 126 -7.97 16.26 -7.79
N ALA A 127 -7.74 15.11 -7.13
CA ALA A 127 -6.40 14.57 -6.92
C ALA A 127 -5.90 13.86 -8.18
N ARG A 128 -4.62 14.02 -8.47
CA ARG A 128 -3.93 13.35 -9.59
C ARG A 128 -3.14 12.13 -9.14
N SER A 129 -3.07 11.88 -7.85
CA SER A 129 -2.35 10.74 -7.29
C SER A 129 -3.01 10.17 -6.05
N VAL A 130 -2.78 8.87 -5.85
CA VAL A 130 -3.11 8.11 -4.64
C VAL A 130 -1.83 7.54 -4.07
N ILE A 131 -1.53 7.85 -2.81
CA ILE A 131 -0.34 7.35 -2.11
C ILE A 131 -0.70 6.12 -1.28
N LEU A 132 0.08 5.04 -1.44
CA LEU A 132 -0.09 3.76 -0.76
C LEU A 132 1.12 3.43 0.11
N GLY A 133 0.88 2.93 1.32
CA GLY A 133 1.91 2.49 2.27
C GLY A 133 2.45 1.08 1.99
N HIS A 134 2.76 0.74 0.73
CA HIS A 134 3.40 -0.53 0.42
C HIS A 134 4.89 -0.50 0.78
N THR A 135 5.37 -1.61 1.35
CA THR A 135 6.72 -1.78 1.87
C THR A 135 7.56 -2.71 0.98
N VAL A 136 8.84 -2.86 1.30
CA VAL A 136 9.73 -3.83 0.64
C VAL A 136 9.24 -5.28 0.83
N ASP A 137 8.58 -5.56 1.95
CA ASP A 137 7.97 -6.88 2.19
C ASP A 137 6.84 -7.15 1.20
N ASP A 138 5.98 -6.16 0.92
CA ASP A 138 4.91 -6.29 -0.08
C ASP A 138 5.46 -6.49 -1.49
N LEU A 139 6.60 -5.84 -1.82
CA LEU A 139 7.30 -6.04 -3.09
C LEU A 139 7.80 -7.48 -3.21
N ALA A 140 8.50 -8.00 -2.20
CA ALA A 140 9.00 -9.37 -2.19
C ALA A 140 7.86 -10.41 -2.32
N GLU A 141 6.74 -10.21 -1.59
CA GLU A 141 5.54 -11.04 -1.69
C GLU A 141 4.95 -11.04 -3.11
N THR A 142 4.91 -9.86 -3.73
CA THR A 142 4.35 -9.71 -5.09
C THR A 142 5.23 -10.39 -6.13
N VAL A 143 6.54 -10.18 -6.07
CA VAL A 143 7.50 -10.83 -6.97
C VAL A 143 7.41 -12.34 -6.85
N LEU A 144 7.47 -12.88 -5.62
CA LEU A 144 7.34 -14.32 -5.39
C LEU A 144 6.00 -14.86 -5.88
N GLY A 145 4.91 -14.14 -5.64
CA GLY A 145 3.60 -14.52 -6.13
C GLY A 145 3.51 -14.52 -7.66
N HIS A 146 4.21 -13.63 -8.35
CA HIS A 146 4.31 -13.62 -9.81
C HIS A 146 5.13 -14.81 -10.32
N ILE A 147 6.27 -15.12 -9.69
CA ILE A 147 7.09 -16.28 -10.02
C ILE A 147 6.27 -17.58 -9.92
N ILE A 148 5.52 -17.77 -8.82
CA ILE A 148 4.69 -18.97 -8.61
C ILE A 148 3.63 -19.13 -9.69
N ARG A 149 3.06 -18.04 -10.19
CA ARG A 149 2.03 -18.08 -11.26
C ARG A 149 2.63 -18.23 -12.66
N GLY A 150 3.93 -18.17 -12.80
CA GLY A 150 4.62 -18.10 -14.08
C GLY A 150 4.54 -16.69 -14.67
N THR A 151 5.64 -15.98 -14.75
CA THR A 151 5.69 -14.63 -15.26
C THR A 151 6.89 -14.40 -16.16
N GLY A 152 6.75 -13.46 -17.11
CA GLY A 152 7.88 -12.89 -17.84
C GLY A 152 8.54 -11.74 -17.08
N LEU A 153 9.45 -11.04 -17.77
CA LEU A 153 10.26 -9.95 -17.19
C LEU A 153 9.40 -8.85 -16.57
N GLN A 154 8.31 -8.43 -17.23
CA GLN A 154 7.38 -7.44 -16.75
C GLN A 154 6.80 -7.75 -15.35
N GLY A 155 6.42 -9.00 -15.11
CA GLY A 155 5.86 -9.38 -13.80
C GLY A 155 6.92 -9.52 -12.71
N LEU A 156 8.20 -9.69 -13.06
CA LEU A 156 9.30 -9.70 -12.09
C LEU A 156 9.60 -8.32 -11.50
N ILE A 157 9.19 -7.23 -12.15
CA ILE A 157 9.27 -5.87 -11.59
C ILE A 157 8.42 -5.78 -10.31
N GLY A 158 7.29 -6.49 -10.25
CA GLY A 158 6.42 -6.54 -9.09
C GLY A 158 5.66 -5.23 -8.84
N MET A 159 6.29 -4.26 -8.18
CA MET A 159 5.73 -2.93 -7.92
C MET A 159 6.77 -1.83 -8.19
N GLU A 160 6.33 -0.78 -8.84
CA GLU A 160 7.11 0.45 -9.03
C GLU A 160 6.70 1.51 -8.01
N VAL A 161 7.60 2.45 -7.74
CA VAL A 161 7.33 3.60 -6.87
C VAL A 161 6.18 4.43 -7.41
N CYS A 162 6.16 4.69 -8.72
CA CYS A 162 5.04 5.34 -9.40
C CYS A 162 4.56 4.44 -10.54
N SER A 163 3.28 4.22 -10.64
CA SER A 163 2.68 3.43 -11.71
C SER A 163 1.32 3.97 -12.10
N ASN A 164 0.90 3.63 -13.32
CA ASN A 164 -0.44 3.87 -13.80
C ASN A 164 -1.48 3.14 -12.92
N TRP A 165 -2.74 3.54 -13.08
CA TRP A 165 -3.86 2.86 -12.44
C TRP A 165 -3.96 1.41 -12.94
N PRO A 166 -4.14 0.40 -12.04
CA PRO A 166 -4.02 -1.02 -12.42
C PRO A 166 -5.25 -1.59 -13.14
N PHE A 167 -6.32 -0.81 -13.26
CA PHE A 167 -7.55 -1.24 -13.91
C PHE A 167 -7.87 -0.32 -15.08
N PRO A 168 -8.42 -0.83 -16.20
CA PRO A 168 -8.82 -0.01 -17.33
C PRO A 168 -10.00 0.87 -16.92
N TYR A 169 -9.80 2.18 -16.90
CA TYR A 169 -10.82 3.19 -16.71
C TYR A 169 -10.58 4.35 -17.65
N ASP A 170 -11.67 5.04 -18.03
CA ASP A 170 -11.65 6.12 -18.99
C ASP A 170 -10.84 7.35 -18.50
N GLU A 171 -10.02 7.86 -19.38
CA GLU A 171 -9.50 9.21 -19.60
C GLU A 171 -8.80 10.01 -18.47
N GLU A 172 -8.90 9.70 -17.19
CA GLU A 172 -8.18 10.45 -16.16
C GLU A 172 -6.96 9.68 -15.66
N GLU A 173 -5.76 10.23 -15.90
CA GLU A 173 -4.50 9.68 -15.43
C GLU A 173 -4.29 9.92 -13.93
N ILE A 174 -4.92 9.09 -13.10
CA ILE A 174 -4.60 9.03 -11.67
C ILE A 174 -3.43 8.09 -11.48
N MET A 175 -2.34 8.59 -10.90
CA MET A 175 -1.14 7.80 -10.64
C MET A 175 -1.17 7.19 -9.25
N ILE A 176 -0.54 6.03 -9.09
CA ILE A 176 -0.31 5.41 -7.79
C ILE A 176 1.15 5.66 -7.39
N ILE A 177 1.35 6.16 -6.17
CA ILE A 177 2.69 6.39 -5.62
C ILE A 177 2.90 5.53 -4.38
N ARG A 178 4.03 4.82 -4.28
CA ARG A 178 4.42 3.92 -3.18
C ARG A 178 5.79 4.33 -2.64
N PRO A 179 5.84 5.36 -1.79
CA PRO A 179 7.11 5.97 -1.41
C PRO A 179 7.93 5.14 -0.41
N MET A 180 7.36 4.05 0.13
CA MET A 180 7.99 3.23 1.16
C MET A 180 8.46 1.86 0.66
N LEU A 181 8.63 1.64 -0.64
CA LEU A 181 9.10 0.36 -1.20
C LEU A 181 10.52 -0.04 -0.80
N GLU A 182 11.30 0.87 -0.19
CA GLU A 182 12.64 0.60 0.37
C GLU A 182 12.62 0.45 1.90
N ILE A 183 11.45 0.49 2.54
CA ILE A 183 11.25 0.43 3.97
C ILE A 183 10.64 -0.93 4.33
N ALA A 184 11.22 -1.60 5.33
CA ALA A 184 10.68 -2.87 5.81
C ALA A 184 9.49 -2.65 6.75
N LYS A 185 8.57 -3.62 6.79
CA LYS A 185 7.42 -3.59 7.70
C LYS A 185 7.83 -3.48 9.17
N SER A 186 8.90 -4.18 9.57
CA SER A 186 9.45 -4.05 10.93
C SER A 186 9.96 -2.64 11.24
N GLU A 187 10.39 -1.89 10.22
CA GLU A 187 10.84 -0.50 10.38
C GLU A 187 9.66 0.46 10.53
N THR A 188 8.53 0.22 9.85
CA THR A 188 7.30 1.03 10.05
C THR A 188 6.69 0.78 11.43
N GLU A 189 6.69 -0.47 11.91
CA GLU A 189 6.27 -0.80 13.27
C GLU A 189 7.16 -0.12 14.32
N SER A 190 8.49 -0.18 14.12
CA SER A 190 9.45 0.48 15.02
C SER A 190 9.29 2.00 15.00
N TYR A 191 9.06 2.58 13.82
CA TYR A 191 8.77 4.01 13.65
C TYR A 191 7.56 4.46 14.48
N CYS A 192 6.46 3.73 14.37
CA CYS A 192 5.25 4.03 15.13
C CYS A 192 5.49 3.88 16.64
N ALA A 193 6.16 2.81 17.05
CA ALA A 193 6.45 2.55 18.47
C ALA A 193 7.37 3.62 19.10
N GLU A 194 8.42 4.03 18.39
CA GLU A 194 9.38 5.04 18.85
C GLU A 194 8.73 6.43 19.04
N LEU A 195 7.77 6.77 18.17
CA LEU A 195 7.09 8.06 18.19
C LEU A 195 5.75 8.04 18.93
N GLY A 196 5.37 6.91 19.52
CA GLY A 196 4.09 6.77 20.22
C GLY A 196 2.86 6.88 19.32
N VAL A 197 3.01 6.53 18.04
CA VAL A 197 1.91 6.56 17.07
C VAL A 197 1.13 5.26 17.15
N GLU A 198 -0.12 5.33 17.54
CA GLU A 198 -1.01 4.17 17.64
C GLU A 198 -1.38 3.65 16.25
N PHE A 199 -1.51 2.34 16.11
CA PHE A 199 -1.97 1.66 14.90
C PHE A 199 -2.75 0.38 15.24
N ARG A 200 -3.57 -0.09 14.29
CA ARG A 200 -4.32 -1.34 14.43
C ARG A 200 -3.50 -2.52 13.96
N ARG A 201 -3.58 -3.62 14.69
CA ARG A 201 -3.03 -4.91 14.25
C ARG A 201 -4.16 -5.74 13.66
N ASP A 202 -4.04 -6.08 12.39
CA ASP A 202 -5.03 -6.90 11.70
C ASP A 202 -4.94 -8.35 12.19
N THR A 203 -5.96 -8.80 12.92
CA THR A 203 -6.09 -10.18 13.39
C THR A 203 -6.44 -11.16 12.27
N GLY A 204 -7.04 -10.69 11.18
CA GLY A 204 -7.39 -11.48 9.99
C GLY A 204 -6.20 -11.85 9.08
N ASN A 205 -5.03 -11.23 9.27
CA ASN A 205 -3.82 -11.51 8.48
C ASN A 205 -3.28 -12.95 8.63
N TYR A 206 -3.73 -13.71 9.63
CA TYR A 206 -3.33 -15.12 9.84
C TYR A 206 -4.18 -16.13 9.09
N SER A 207 -5.20 -15.71 8.34
CA SER A 207 -6.00 -16.65 7.55
C SER A 207 -5.19 -17.21 6.38
N HIS A 208 -4.80 -18.49 6.46
CA HIS A 208 -4.14 -19.24 5.37
C HIS A 208 -5.04 -19.45 4.14
N ARG A 209 -6.28 -18.98 4.17
CA ARG A 209 -7.23 -19.08 3.06
C ARG A 209 -6.78 -18.27 1.84
N PHE A 210 -6.02 -17.19 2.05
CA PHE A 210 -5.58 -16.29 1.00
C PHE A 210 -4.15 -16.58 0.55
N THR A 211 -3.92 -16.58 -0.75
CA THR A 211 -2.62 -16.91 -1.35
C THR A 211 -1.52 -15.97 -0.86
N ARG A 212 -1.81 -14.68 -0.74
CA ARG A 212 -0.84 -13.70 -0.25
C ARG A 212 -0.46 -13.94 1.21
N ASN A 213 -1.42 -14.29 2.06
CA ASN A 213 -1.15 -14.63 3.46
C ASN A 213 -0.31 -15.91 3.58
N ARG A 214 -0.55 -16.91 2.73
CA ARG A 214 0.29 -18.13 2.67
C ARG A 214 1.72 -17.81 2.25
N ILE A 215 1.91 -16.93 1.28
CA ILE A 215 3.25 -16.47 0.87
C ILE A 215 3.93 -15.78 2.05
N ARG A 216 3.27 -14.85 2.71
CA ARG A 216 3.79 -14.03 3.82
C ARG A 216 4.14 -14.87 5.07
N HIS A 217 3.21 -15.72 5.50
CA HIS A 217 3.28 -16.37 6.81
C HIS A 217 3.80 -17.81 6.76
N SER A 218 3.89 -18.42 5.58
CA SER A 218 4.37 -19.79 5.43
C SER A 218 5.56 -19.87 4.48
N LEU A 219 5.38 -19.54 3.21
CA LEU A 219 6.39 -19.82 2.17
C LEU A 219 7.65 -18.95 2.33
N LEU A 220 7.53 -17.63 2.51
CA LEU A 220 8.70 -16.77 2.71
C LEU A 220 9.51 -17.14 3.96
N PRO A 221 8.89 -17.40 5.13
CA PRO A 221 9.61 -17.92 6.30
C PRO A 221 10.28 -19.28 6.05
N GLU A 222 9.62 -20.21 5.37
CA GLU A 222 10.20 -21.51 5.03
C GLU A 222 11.43 -21.36 4.13
N LEU A 223 11.33 -20.54 3.07
CA LEU A 223 12.45 -20.23 2.19
C LEU A 223 13.61 -19.54 2.95
N ALA A 224 13.30 -18.65 3.90
CA ALA A 224 14.31 -17.98 4.69
C ALA A 224 15.06 -18.93 5.63
N ILE A 225 14.35 -19.85 6.28
CA ILE A 225 14.93 -20.80 7.24
C ILE A 225 15.65 -21.94 6.51
N GLY A 226 15.02 -22.52 5.48
CA GLY A 226 15.49 -23.76 4.86
C GLY A 226 16.48 -23.57 3.72
N TYR A 227 16.52 -22.38 3.09
CA TYR A 227 17.25 -22.18 1.85
C TYR A 227 18.11 -20.92 1.84
N ASN A 228 17.52 -19.74 2.08
CA ASN A 228 18.26 -18.48 1.98
C ASN A 228 17.69 -17.45 2.99
N PRO A 229 18.40 -17.16 4.08
CA PRO A 229 17.96 -16.14 5.05
C PRO A 229 17.71 -14.75 4.42
N GLY A 230 18.40 -14.44 3.32
CA GLY A 230 18.24 -13.19 2.56
C GLY A 230 17.28 -13.30 1.38
N ILE A 231 16.29 -14.21 1.41
CA ILE A 231 15.37 -14.44 0.26
C ILE A 231 14.59 -13.18 -0.12
N LYS A 232 14.13 -12.37 0.83
CA LYS A 232 13.44 -11.12 0.54
C LYS A 232 14.33 -10.16 -0.25
N ASP A 233 15.57 -9.97 0.21
CA ASP A 233 16.53 -9.11 -0.48
C ASP A 233 16.88 -9.64 -1.88
N ALA A 234 16.93 -10.96 -2.05
CA ALA A 234 17.15 -11.58 -3.34
C ALA A 234 16.00 -11.29 -4.31
N LEU A 235 14.75 -11.39 -3.86
CA LEU A 235 13.56 -11.07 -4.66
C LEU A 235 13.50 -9.58 -5.02
N VAL A 236 13.85 -8.69 -4.09
CA VAL A 236 13.92 -7.24 -4.33
C VAL A 236 15.02 -6.90 -5.34
N ARG A 237 16.20 -7.52 -5.22
CA ARG A 237 17.27 -7.37 -6.24
C ARG A 237 16.83 -7.86 -7.61
N LEU A 238 16.12 -8.99 -7.67
CA LEU A 238 15.57 -9.52 -8.93
C LEU A 238 14.59 -8.52 -9.56
N SER A 239 13.69 -7.95 -8.77
CA SER A 239 12.75 -6.91 -9.21
C SER A 239 13.48 -5.71 -9.82
N ARG A 240 14.52 -5.19 -9.14
CA ARG A 240 15.30 -4.06 -9.63
C ARG A 240 16.02 -4.37 -10.94
N ILE A 241 16.68 -5.53 -11.03
CA ILE A 241 17.35 -5.96 -12.25
C ILE A 241 16.35 -6.10 -13.41
N ALA A 242 15.14 -6.61 -13.13
CA ALA A 242 14.10 -6.73 -14.14
C ALA A 242 13.63 -5.35 -14.64
N SER A 243 13.48 -4.36 -13.75
CA SER A 243 13.12 -2.98 -14.12
C SER A 243 14.21 -2.32 -14.98
N GLU A 244 15.47 -2.39 -14.53
CA GLU A 244 16.62 -1.83 -15.28
C GLU A 244 16.77 -2.44 -16.68
N ASN A 245 16.56 -3.75 -16.82
CA ASN A 245 16.63 -4.41 -18.12
C ASN A 245 15.46 -4.04 -19.03
N LEU A 246 14.26 -3.86 -18.49
CA LEU A 246 13.11 -3.48 -19.30
C LEU A 246 13.26 -2.06 -19.85
N GLU A 247 13.70 -1.11 -19.01
CA GLU A 247 14.02 0.27 -19.43
C GLU A 247 15.10 0.33 -20.55
N PHE A 248 15.98 -0.66 -20.59
CA PHE A 248 17.02 -0.74 -21.65
C PHE A 248 16.48 -1.32 -22.98
N ILE A 249 15.42 -2.13 -22.92
CA ILE A 249 14.85 -2.81 -24.10
C ILE A 249 13.78 -1.93 -24.79
N GLU A 250 13.09 -1.05 -24.04
CA GLU A 250 12.10 -0.11 -24.57
C GLU A 250 12.77 1.16 -25.13
#